data_c673e8b01bf16388a6100d47e5b84f70
#
_entry.id   c673e8b01bf16388a6100d47e5b84f70
#
_cell.length_a   1.000
_cell.length_b   1.000
_cell.length_c   1.000
_cell.angle_alpha   90.00
_cell.angle_beta   90.00
_cell.angle_gamma   90.00
#
_symmetry.space_group_name_H-M   'P 1'
#
loop_
_entity.id
_entity.type
_entity.pdbx_description
1 polymer ?
#
loop_
_entity_poly.entity_id
_entity_poly.type
_entity_poly.pdbx_seq_one_letter_code
_entity_poly.pdbx_strand_id
1 'polypeptide(L)'
;MRPEWLDTENNTDIAVRVYSVFFNPNILAEYLVLITPIAVGITWYTKSMRKKFLFAGATAILLICIVLTLSRGGWVGLALAALAFVLLVDKRLLLLGLPIILGGLTVLPQKVLDRIISIGSTVDSSNLYRIKIWQITKDVIRDNLIAGVGFGYIPFKETFEKYIRTMPIYHAHNTYLEVAAEIGLIGFVFFMLLLLSTLKYAYTNLVKSEDKYFKYLGAGLFASIVGIMGHGLVEHFLYIPRIIFTFWIVLGIIFTAINVEKYEREKVVNCENIEEKENLENKEILENKENINNLQKEI
;
A
#
# COMPACT_ATOMS: atom_id res chain seq x y z
N MET A 1 26.68 16.84 9.02
CA MET A 1 27.21 15.55 8.48
C MET A 1 26.57 15.32 7.13
N ARG A 2 27.33 15.01 6.08
CA ARG A 2 26.77 14.60 4.79
C ARG A 2 26.23 13.17 4.96
N PRO A 3 25.02 12.86 4.48
CA PRO A 3 24.48 11.50 4.57
C PRO A 3 25.37 10.52 3.79
N GLU A 4 25.55 9.29 4.30
CA GLU A 4 26.40 8.24 3.69
C GLU A 4 25.98 7.84 2.26
N TRP A 5 24.69 8.07 1.89
CA TRP A 5 24.15 7.80 0.54
C TRP A 5 24.50 8.92 -0.47
N LEU A 6 25.16 9.98 -0.05
CA LEU A 6 25.47 11.17 -0.87
C LEU A 6 26.80 10.96 -1.61
N ASP A 7 26.77 10.15 -2.66
CA ASP A 7 27.88 10.04 -3.61
C ASP A 7 27.83 11.21 -4.59
N THR A 8 28.41 12.34 -4.19
CA THR A 8 28.46 13.56 -5.00
C THR A 8 29.54 13.52 -6.09
N GLU A 9 30.47 12.55 -6.04
CA GLU A 9 31.55 12.44 -7.02
C GLU A 9 31.09 11.79 -8.32
N ASN A 10 30.19 10.78 -8.20
CA ASN A 10 29.65 10.05 -9.35
C ASN A 10 28.23 10.48 -9.77
N ASN A 11 27.52 11.22 -8.89
CA ASN A 11 26.12 11.65 -9.14
C ASN A 11 25.88 13.04 -8.54
N THR A 12 26.14 14.08 -9.31
CA THR A 12 25.92 15.50 -8.94
C THR A 12 24.44 15.80 -8.59
N ASP A 13 23.49 15.03 -9.12
CA ASP A 13 22.04 15.22 -8.94
C ASP A 13 21.49 14.72 -7.60
N ILE A 14 22.27 13.93 -6.85
CA ILE A 14 21.86 13.37 -5.56
C ILE A 14 21.70 14.45 -4.47
N ALA A 15 22.40 15.58 -4.59
CA ALA A 15 22.38 16.66 -3.60
C ALA A 15 21.00 17.33 -3.43
N VAL A 16 20.06 17.13 -4.37
CA VAL A 16 18.75 17.81 -4.42
C VAL A 16 17.61 16.91 -3.96
N ARG A 17 17.86 15.64 -3.62
CA ARG A 17 16.80 14.69 -3.21
C ARG A 17 16.28 14.98 -1.80
N VAL A 18 14.95 14.95 -1.65
CA VAL A 18 14.29 15.11 -0.34
C VAL A 18 14.30 13.79 0.42
N TYR A 19 14.68 13.82 1.69
CA TYR A 19 14.76 12.63 2.57
C TYR A 19 14.14 12.83 3.97
N SER A 20 13.89 14.09 4.40
CA SER A 20 13.29 14.43 5.70
C SER A 20 13.99 13.73 6.89
N VAL A 21 13.24 13.35 7.90
CA VAL A 21 13.71 12.62 9.10
C VAL A 21 14.13 11.17 8.83
N PHE A 22 13.92 10.67 7.63
CA PHE A 22 14.30 9.30 7.25
C PHE A 22 15.77 9.17 6.85
N PHE A 23 16.48 10.28 6.66
CA PHE A 23 17.90 10.35 6.28
C PHE A 23 18.26 9.64 4.96
N ASN A 24 17.27 9.07 4.26
CA ASN A 24 17.43 8.42 2.96
C ASN A 24 16.18 8.66 2.12
N PRO A 25 16.30 9.14 0.86
CA PRO A 25 15.14 9.41 0.00
C PRO A 25 14.35 8.17 -0.39
N ASN A 26 14.99 6.99 -0.49
CA ASN A 26 14.26 5.76 -0.79
C ASN A 26 13.37 5.35 0.38
N ILE A 27 13.88 5.49 1.62
CA ILE A 27 13.11 5.19 2.84
C ILE A 27 11.93 6.17 2.99
N LEU A 28 12.14 7.46 2.70
CA LEU A 28 11.02 8.42 2.65
C LEU A 28 9.99 8.01 1.58
N ALA A 29 10.44 7.54 0.41
CA ALA A 29 9.55 7.08 -0.64
C ALA A 29 8.72 5.86 -0.21
N GLU A 30 9.30 4.89 0.52
CA GLU A 30 8.59 3.74 1.10
C GLU A 30 7.45 4.19 2.03
N TYR A 31 7.76 5.11 2.95
CA TYR A 31 6.75 5.69 3.84
C TYR A 31 5.63 6.35 3.05
N LEU A 32 5.96 7.16 2.05
CA LEU A 32 4.99 7.87 1.24
C LEU A 32 4.13 6.93 0.38
N VAL A 33 4.70 5.83 -0.14
CA VAL A 33 3.95 4.79 -0.85
C VAL A 33 2.90 4.13 0.05
N LEU A 34 3.21 3.95 1.34
CA LEU A 34 2.25 3.40 2.31
C LEU A 34 1.13 4.38 2.65
N ILE A 35 1.43 5.67 2.85
CA ILE A 35 0.47 6.62 3.40
C ILE A 35 -0.36 7.32 2.31
N THR A 36 0.24 7.62 1.15
CA THR A 36 -0.43 8.42 0.11
C THR A 36 -1.72 7.78 -0.41
N PRO A 37 -1.81 6.46 -0.72
CA PRO A 37 -3.05 5.87 -1.21
C PRO A 37 -4.18 5.93 -0.18
N ILE A 38 -3.85 5.86 1.12
CA ILE A 38 -4.82 5.99 2.21
C ILE A 38 -5.37 7.42 2.24
N ALA A 39 -4.50 8.42 2.14
CA ALA A 39 -4.90 9.83 2.06
C ALA A 39 -5.79 10.10 0.84
N VAL A 40 -5.50 9.48 -0.31
CA VAL A 40 -6.37 9.53 -1.51
C VAL A 40 -7.75 8.96 -1.20
N GLY A 41 -7.84 7.79 -0.56
CA GLY A 41 -9.11 7.15 -0.20
C GLY A 41 -9.97 8.03 0.72
N ILE A 42 -9.37 8.63 1.75
CA ILE A 42 -10.04 9.57 2.67
C ILE A 42 -10.52 10.82 1.92
N THR A 43 -9.68 11.39 1.06
CA THR A 43 -10.01 12.56 0.24
C THR A 43 -11.19 12.26 -0.67
N TRP A 44 -11.21 11.07 -1.29
CA TRP A 44 -12.26 10.65 -2.21
C TRP A 44 -13.63 10.53 -1.53
N TYR A 45 -13.68 9.97 -0.32
CA TYR A 45 -14.89 9.85 0.47
C TYR A 45 -15.43 11.20 0.97
N THR A 46 -14.55 12.15 1.28
CA THR A 46 -14.91 13.38 2.01
C THR A 46 -15.93 14.21 1.25
N LYS A 47 -17.13 14.39 1.83
CA LYS A 47 -18.25 15.14 1.22
C LYS A 47 -18.16 16.66 1.47
N SER A 48 -17.70 17.07 2.67
CA SER A 48 -17.56 18.50 3.03
C SER A 48 -16.47 19.16 2.18
N MET A 49 -16.80 20.16 1.40
CA MET A 49 -15.87 20.86 0.50
C MET A 49 -14.65 21.42 1.25
N ARG A 50 -14.85 22.03 2.42
CA ARG A 50 -13.74 22.57 3.24
C ARG A 50 -12.76 21.47 3.65
N LYS A 51 -13.27 20.35 4.17
CA LYS A 51 -12.45 19.18 4.56
C LYS A 51 -11.80 18.54 3.33
N LYS A 52 -12.53 18.46 2.20
CA LYS A 52 -12.03 17.89 0.95
C LYS A 52 -10.84 18.70 0.41
N PHE A 53 -10.90 20.02 0.41
CA PHE A 53 -9.76 20.87 0.03
C PHE A 53 -8.56 20.67 0.96
N LEU A 54 -8.78 20.54 2.27
CA LEU A 54 -7.72 20.29 3.24
C LEU A 54 -7.03 18.93 2.96
N PHE A 55 -7.81 17.86 2.83
CA PHE A 55 -7.25 16.53 2.56
C PHE A 55 -6.63 16.41 1.16
N ALA A 56 -7.22 17.06 0.16
CA ALA A 56 -6.63 17.13 -1.18
C ALA A 56 -5.29 17.88 -1.17
N GLY A 57 -5.20 19.01 -0.45
CA GLY A 57 -3.95 19.73 -0.26
C GLY A 57 -2.88 18.89 0.43
N ALA A 58 -3.23 18.18 1.51
CA ALA A 58 -2.32 17.26 2.18
C ALA A 58 -1.87 16.13 1.23
N THR A 59 -2.79 15.53 0.49
CA THR A 59 -2.48 14.49 -0.50
C THR A 59 -1.55 15.01 -1.61
N ALA A 60 -1.80 16.23 -2.09
CA ALA A 60 -0.94 16.88 -3.09
C ALA A 60 0.49 17.09 -2.56
N ILE A 61 0.63 17.50 -1.30
CA ILE A 61 1.95 17.63 -0.66
C ILE A 61 2.66 16.27 -0.61
N LEU A 62 1.98 15.18 -0.22
CA LEU A 62 2.56 13.83 -0.21
C LEU A 62 3.02 13.41 -1.61
N LEU A 63 2.21 13.67 -2.65
CA LEU A 63 2.55 13.39 -4.04
C LEU A 63 3.77 14.20 -4.52
N ILE A 64 3.84 15.48 -4.19
CA ILE A 64 4.99 16.32 -4.50
C ILE A 64 6.23 15.79 -3.77
N CYS A 65 6.13 15.46 -2.50
CA CYS A 65 7.24 14.90 -1.74
C CYS A 65 7.79 13.62 -2.37
N ILE A 66 6.93 12.67 -2.80
CA ILE A 66 7.41 11.43 -3.42
C ILE A 66 8.11 11.67 -4.76
N VAL A 67 7.64 12.65 -5.55
CA VAL A 67 8.34 13.06 -6.78
C VAL A 67 9.72 13.62 -6.46
N LEU A 68 9.83 14.48 -5.45
CA LEU A 68 11.07 15.12 -5.03
C LEU A 68 12.07 14.15 -4.36
N THR A 69 11.64 12.95 -3.93
CA THR A 69 12.58 11.92 -3.49
C THR A 69 13.47 11.42 -4.63
N LEU A 70 13.06 11.58 -5.89
CA LEU A 70 13.70 10.99 -7.07
C LEU A 70 13.94 9.48 -6.94
N SER A 71 13.10 8.79 -6.18
CA SER A 71 13.16 7.35 -5.97
C SER A 71 12.36 6.62 -7.06
N ARG A 72 13.07 5.99 -8.00
CA ARG A 72 12.45 5.20 -9.09
C ARG A 72 11.53 4.10 -8.56
N GLY A 73 11.99 3.37 -7.53
CA GLY A 73 11.18 2.34 -6.86
C GLY A 73 9.92 2.92 -6.23
N GLY A 74 10.02 4.10 -5.56
CA GLY A 74 8.88 4.80 -5.00
C GLY A 74 7.85 5.20 -6.06
N TRP A 75 8.29 5.67 -7.22
CA TRP A 75 7.40 6.04 -8.32
C TRP A 75 6.67 4.82 -8.91
N VAL A 76 7.40 3.70 -9.10
CA VAL A 76 6.78 2.44 -9.55
C VAL A 76 5.78 1.92 -8.53
N GLY A 77 6.13 1.92 -7.23
CA GLY A 77 5.21 1.54 -6.16
C GLY A 77 3.96 2.41 -6.13
N LEU A 78 4.12 3.75 -6.24
CA LEU A 78 2.98 4.67 -6.28
C LEU A 78 2.12 4.47 -7.55
N ALA A 79 2.72 4.22 -8.71
CA ALA A 79 1.99 3.96 -9.94
C ALA A 79 1.14 2.67 -9.82
N LEU A 80 1.69 1.60 -9.24
CA LEU A 80 0.94 0.37 -8.96
C LEU A 80 -0.18 0.60 -7.95
N ALA A 81 0.07 1.39 -6.90
CA ALA A 81 -0.96 1.78 -5.95
C ALA A 81 -2.08 2.59 -6.61
N ALA A 82 -1.73 3.57 -7.44
CA ALA A 82 -2.70 4.38 -8.17
C ALA A 82 -3.53 3.53 -9.14
N LEU A 83 -2.89 2.63 -9.88
CA LEU A 83 -3.58 1.68 -10.76
C LEU A 83 -4.56 0.80 -9.97
N ALA A 84 -4.11 0.22 -8.85
CA ALA A 84 -4.97 -0.60 -8.00
C ALA A 84 -6.16 0.21 -7.47
N PHE A 85 -5.93 1.43 -6.96
CA PHE A 85 -7.00 2.31 -6.45
C PHE A 85 -8.03 2.62 -7.53
N VAL A 86 -7.59 3.02 -8.72
CA VAL A 86 -8.47 3.37 -9.85
C VAL A 86 -9.29 2.18 -10.30
N LEU A 87 -8.69 0.99 -10.42
CA LEU A 87 -9.41 -0.24 -10.80
C LEU A 87 -10.48 -0.63 -9.78
N LEU A 88 -10.26 -0.35 -8.49
CA LEU A 88 -11.19 -0.68 -7.40
C LEU A 88 -12.31 0.36 -7.24
N VAL A 89 -12.04 1.63 -7.51
CA VAL A 89 -13.00 2.73 -7.33
C VAL A 89 -13.84 2.94 -8.58
N ASP A 90 -13.20 3.26 -9.68
CA ASP A 90 -13.84 3.42 -11.00
C ASP A 90 -12.80 3.31 -12.13
N LYS A 91 -12.86 2.21 -12.88
CA LYS A 91 -11.95 1.96 -14.01
C LYS A 91 -12.03 3.01 -15.13
N ARG A 92 -13.13 3.79 -15.20
CA ARG A 92 -13.28 4.87 -16.19
C ARG A 92 -12.26 5.99 -15.99
N LEU A 93 -11.75 6.13 -14.77
CA LEU A 93 -10.68 7.09 -14.45
C LEU A 93 -9.37 6.80 -15.19
N LEU A 94 -9.15 5.57 -15.68
CA LEU A 94 -8.00 5.25 -16.55
C LEU A 94 -8.02 6.06 -17.84
N LEU A 95 -9.21 6.33 -18.39
CA LEU A 95 -9.35 7.14 -19.61
C LEU A 95 -8.94 8.61 -19.39
N LEU A 96 -9.13 9.11 -18.16
CA LEU A 96 -8.70 10.46 -17.76
C LEU A 96 -7.23 10.47 -17.33
N GLY A 97 -6.74 9.37 -16.80
CA GLY A 97 -5.35 9.24 -16.33
C GLY A 97 -4.34 9.39 -17.46
N LEU A 98 -4.60 8.81 -18.62
CA LEU A 98 -3.67 8.87 -19.75
C LEU A 98 -3.39 10.30 -20.23
N PRO A 99 -4.40 11.15 -20.53
CA PRO A 99 -4.14 12.55 -20.89
C PRO A 99 -3.45 13.35 -19.78
N ILE A 100 -3.77 13.08 -18.50
CA ILE A 100 -3.13 13.74 -17.35
C ILE A 100 -1.64 13.36 -17.27
N ILE A 101 -1.30 12.09 -17.47
CA ILE A 101 0.09 11.62 -17.48
C ILE A 101 0.83 12.25 -18.67
N LEU A 102 0.27 12.20 -19.89
CA LEU A 102 0.90 12.77 -21.09
C LEU A 102 1.10 14.28 -20.96
N GLY A 103 0.08 15.01 -20.46
CA GLY A 103 0.19 16.44 -20.21
C GLY A 103 1.17 16.76 -19.07
N GLY A 104 1.19 15.95 -18.01
CA GLY A 104 2.13 16.07 -16.90
C GLY A 104 3.59 15.93 -17.34
N LEU A 105 3.88 14.99 -18.25
CA LEU A 105 5.24 14.77 -18.77
C LEU A 105 5.81 16.00 -19.48
N THR A 106 4.98 16.84 -20.09
CA THR A 106 5.44 18.07 -20.78
C THR A 106 5.84 19.20 -19.82
N VAL A 107 5.40 19.14 -18.56
CA VAL A 107 5.64 20.19 -17.54
C VAL A 107 6.71 19.78 -16.53
N LEU A 108 7.10 18.49 -16.52
CA LEU A 108 8.09 17.98 -15.58
C LEU A 108 9.48 18.55 -15.85
N PRO A 109 10.26 18.91 -14.79
CA PRO A 109 11.66 19.27 -14.94
C PRO A 109 12.46 18.16 -15.63
N GLN A 110 13.44 18.53 -16.49
CA GLN A 110 14.26 17.58 -17.23
C GLN A 110 14.88 16.49 -16.34
N LYS A 111 15.34 16.85 -15.13
CA LYS A 111 15.90 15.90 -14.16
C LYS A 111 14.93 14.77 -13.78
N VAL A 112 13.63 15.07 -13.67
CA VAL A 112 12.60 14.07 -13.36
C VAL A 112 12.38 13.16 -14.58
N LEU A 113 12.34 13.75 -15.80
CA LEU A 113 12.21 13.00 -17.04
C LEU A 113 13.39 12.04 -17.25
N ASP A 114 14.62 12.50 -17.09
CA ASP A 114 15.83 11.68 -17.21
C ASP A 114 15.80 10.52 -16.19
N ARG A 115 15.29 10.79 -14.99
CA ARG A 115 15.16 9.78 -13.95
C ARG A 115 14.07 8.75 -14.27
N ILE A 116 12.96 9.15 -14.91
CA ILE A 116 11.91 8.23 -15.40
C ILE A 116 12.48 7.35 -16.52
N ILE A 117 13.19 7.93 -17.49
CA ILE A 117 13.79 7.21 -18.62
C ILE A 117 14.83 6.19 -18.11
N SER A 118 15.52 6.49 -17.01
CA SER A 118 16.49 5.56 -16.40
C SER A 118 15.85 4.39 -15.63
N ILE A 119 14.52 4.31 -15.53
CA ILE A 119 13.85 3.16 -14.91
C ILE A 119 14.13 1.92 -15.77
N GLY A 120 14.70 0.87 -15.14
CA GLY A 120 15.03 -0.37 -15.85
C GLY A 120 16.30 -0.32 -16.69
N SER A 121 17.02 0.81 -16.74
CA SER A 121 18.30 0.88 -17.45
C SER A 121 19.34 -0.07 -16.84
N THR A 122 19.92 -0.91 -17.69
CA THR A 122 21.01 -1.84 -17.33
C THR A 122 22.40 -1.20 -17.34
N VAL A 123 22.50 0.10 -17.68
CA VAL A 123 23.75 0.87 -17.70
C VAL A 123 23.91 1.69 -16.41
N ASP A 124 22.81 1.97 -15.70
CA ASP A 124 22.83 2.72 -14.44
C ASP A 124 23.55 1.92 -13.34
N SER A 125 24.55 2.51 -12.72
CA SER A 125 25.40 1.88 -11.69
C SER A 125 24.62 1.32 -10.52
N SER A 126 23.54 2.00 -10.09
CA SER A 126 22.67 1.54 -8.99
C SER A 126 21.87 0.31 -9.37
N ASN A 127 21.40 0.20 -10.63
CA ASN A 127 20.69 -0.98 -11.11
C ASN A 127 21.65 -2.17 -11.27
N LEU A 128 22.83 -1.95 -11.84
CA LEU A 128 23.87 -2.97 -11.96
C LEU A 128 24.29 -3.52 -10.61
N TYR A 129 24.45 -2.65 -9.61
CA TYR A 129 24.76 -3.04 -8.25
C TYR A 129 23.69 -3.98 -7.66
N ARG A 130 22.38 -3.64 -7.82
CA ARG A 130 21.27 -4.48 -7.38
C ARG A 130 21.23 -5.83 -8.11
N ILE A 131 21.41 -5.83 -9.43
CA ILE A 131 21.41 -7.06 -10.21
C ILE A 131 22.48 -8.03 -9.69
N LYS A 132 23.68 -7.52 -9.40
CA LYS A 132 24.77 -8.33 -8.85
C LYS A 132 24.44 -8.89 -7.46
N ILE A 133 23.85 -8.05 -6.57
CA ILE A 133 23.36 -8.51 -5.27
C ILE A 133 22.30 -9.61 -5.45
N TRP A 134 21.33 -9.43 -6.33
CA TRP A 134 20.27 -10.43 -6.58
C TRP A 134 20.81 -11.76 -7.09
N GLN A 135 21.85 -11.73 -7.94
CA GLN A 135 22.50 -12.96 -8.41
C GLN A 135 23.11 -13.75 -7.24
N ILE A 136 23.89 -13.06 -6.41
CA ILE A 136 24.52 -13.70 -5.23
C ILE A 136 23.45 -14.13 -4.21
N THR A 137 22.41 -13.30 -3.97
CA THR A 137 21.33 -13.67 -3.05
C THR A 137 20.59 -14.94 -3.51
N LYS A 138 20.42 -15.15 -4.82
CA LYS A 138 19.85 -16.41 -5.34
C LYS A 138 20.73 -17.62 -5.04
N ASP A 139 22.05 -17.47 -5.07
CA ASP A 139 22.96 -18.53 -4.67
C ASP A 139 22.87 -18.82 -3.16
N VAL A 140 22.80 -17.75 -2.33
CA VAL A 140 22.54 -17.88 -0.88
C VAL A 140 21.24 -18.62 -0.61
N ILE A 141 20.15 -18.28 -1.32
CA ILE A 141 18.84 -18.95 -1.18
C ILE A 141 18.95 -20.42 -1.58
N ARG A 142 19.58 -20.72 -2.72
CA ARG A 142 19.74 -22.09 -3.21
C ARG A 142 20.46 -22.98 -2.19
N ASP A 143 21.52 -22.47 -1.57
CA ASP A 143 22.34 -23.21 -0.64
C ASP A 143 21.71 -23.31 0.76
N ASN A 144 20.70 -22.48 1.07
CA ASN A 144 19.96 -22.44 2.35
C ASN A 144 18.42 -22.50 2.16
N LEU A 145 17.95 -23.29 1.18
CA LEU A 145 16.60 -23.23 0.64
C LEU A 145 15.48 -23.40 1.67
N ILE A 146 15.63 -24.32 2.64
CA ILE A 146 14.53 -24.70 3.54
C ILE A 146 14.40 -23.74 4.72
N ALA A 147 15.50 -23.56 5.46
CA ALA A 147 15.50 -22.80 6.72
C ALA A 147 15.99 -21.36 6.59
N GLY A 148 16.61 -21.01 5.45
CA GLY A 148 17.29 -19.73 5.28
C GLY A 148 18.57 -19.63 6.10
N VAL A 149 19.15 -18.42 6.13
CA VAL A 149 20.40 -18.14 6.85
C VAL A 149 20.20 -17.63 8.27
N GLY A 150 18.95 -17.34 8.65
CA GLY A 150 18.56 -16.73 9.92
C GLY A 150 17.96 -15.33 9.71
N PHE A 151 17.02 -14.98 10.60
CA PHE A 151 16.25 -13.73 10.50
C PHE A 151 17.11 -12.50 10.83
N GLY A 152 16.97 -11.48 10.00
CA GLY A 152 17.59 -10.17 10.18
C GLY A 152 18.89 -9.99 9.38
N TYR A 153 19.31 -8.74 9.24
CA TYR A 153 20.38 -8.36 8.33
C TYR A 153 21.76 -8.93 8.68
N ILE A 154 22.05 -9.25 9.95
CA ILE A 154 23.36 -9.75 10.38
C ILE A 154 23.64 -11.14 9.80
N PRO A 155 22.79 -12.18 9.99
CA PRO A 155 23.01 -13.50 9.38
C PRO A 155 23.06 -13.44 7.85
N PHE A 156 22.21 -12.60 7.23
CA PHE A 156 22.21 -12.42 5.78
C PHE A 156 23.57 -11.85 5.31
N LYS A 157 24.03 -10.74 5.90
CA LYS A 157 25.29 -10.09 5.58
C LYS A 157 26.49 -11.04 5.74
N GLU A 158 26.60 -11.70 6.89
CA GLU A 158 27.71 -12.64 7.18
C GLU A 158 27.73 -13.81 6.19
N THR A 159 26.58 -14.29 5.78
CA THR A 159 26.48 -15.35 4.77
C THR A 159 26.82 -14.83 3.39
N PHE A 160 26.29 -13.66 2.99
CA PHE A 160 26.58 -13.04 1.70
C PHE A 160 28.09 -12.75 1.53
N GLU A 161 28.78 -12.32 2.57
CA GLU A 161 30.21 -12.03 2.56
C GLU A 161 31.06 -13.30 2.32
N LYS A 162 30.53 -14.51 2.52
CA LYS A 162 31.21 -15.78 2.15
C LYS A 162 31.29 -15.96 0.63
N TYR A 163 30.32 -15.39 -0.12
CA TYR A 163 30.30 -15.43 -1.58
C TYR A 163 31.11 -14.30 -2.21
N ILE A 164 31.10 -13.10 -1.60
CA ILE A 164 31.84 -11.95 -2.09
C ILE A 164 32.18 -10.97 -0.97
N ARG A 165 33.50 -10.83 -0.68
CA ARG A 165 34.00 -9.94 0.40
C ARG A 165 34.17 -8.48 -0.02
N THR A 166 34.25 -8.21 -1.32
CA THR A 166 34.55 -6.86 -1.86
C THR A 166 33.31 -5.99 -2.03
N MET A 167 32.13 -6.51 -1.68
CA MET A 167 30.86 -5.81 -1.86
C MET A 167 30.13 -5.70 -0.52
N PRO A 168 30.35 -4.60 0.23
CA PRO A 168 29.66 -4.41 1.48
C PRO A 168 28.15 -4.22 1.22
N ILE A 169 27.33 -5.03 1.86
CA ILE A 169 25.87 -4.93 1.78
C ILE A 169 25.25 -5.00 3.18
N TYR A 170 24.04 -4.49 3.27
CA TYR A 170 23.20 -4.62 4.46
C TYR A 170 21.92 -5.43 4.21
N HIS A 171 21.44 -5.44 2.97
CA HIS A 171 20.22 -6.17 2.53
C HIS A 171 20.22 -6.34 1.00
N ALA A 172 19.36 -7.23 0.48
CA ALA A 172 19.32 -7.57 -0.95
C ALA A 172 18.69 -6.50 -1.85
N HIS A 173 18.21 -5.36 -1.35
CA HIS A 173 17.41 -4.41 -2.12
C HIS A 173 16.24 -5.06 -2.90
N ASN A 174 15.66 -6.09 -2.31
CA ASN A 174 14.48 -6.79 -2.81
C ASN A 174 13.88 -7.58 -1.64
N THR A 175 12.68 -7.19 -1.20
CA THR A 175 12.04 -7.79 -0.03
C THR A 175 11.82 -9.29 -0.19
N TYR A 176 11.47 -9.75 -1.38
CA TYR A 176 11.16 -11.14 -1.64
C TYR A 176 12.40 -12.04 -1.58
N LEU A 177 13.49 -11.56 -2.17
CA LEU A 177 14.78 -12.25 -2.11
C LEU A 177 15.33 -12.26 -0.68
N GLU A 178 15.24 -11.14 0.03
CA GLU A 178 15.69 -11.04 1.42
C GLU A 178 14.93 -12.01 2.32
N VAL A 179 13.60 -11.96 2.30
CA VAL A 179 12.75 -12.87 3.09
C VAL A 179 13.04 -14.32 2.77
N ALA A 180 13.18 -14.66 1.47
CA ALA A 180 13.52 -16.04 1.08
C ALA A 180 14.93 -16.47 1.55
N ALA A 181 15.89 -15.53 1.57
CA ALA A 181 17.24 -15.81 2.07
C ALA A 181 17.26 -15.96 3.59
N GLU A 182 16.56 -15.09 4.33
CA GLU A 182 16.57 -15.06 5.80
C GLU A 182 15.83 -16.26 6.42
N ILE A 183 14.59 -16.53 5.96
CA ILE A 183 13.69 -17.52 6.59
C ILE A 183 13.36 -18.71 5.70
N GLY A 184 14.08 -18.85 4.58
CA GLY A 184 13.92 -19.95 3.64
C GLY A 184 12.60 -19.93 2.87
N LEU A 185 12.41 -20.91 1.99
CA LEU A 185 11.24 -21.01 1.12
C LEU A 185 9.94 -21.21 1.91
N ILE A 186 9.98 -21.95 3.01
CA ILE A 186 8.79 -22.20 3.84
C ILE A 186 8.31 -20.89 4.44
N GLY A 187 9.19 -20.12 5.08
CA GLY A 187 8.86 -18.81 5.65
C GLY A 187 8.42 -17.82 4.59
N PHE A 188 9.08 -17.82 3.43
CA PHE A 188 8.69 -17.00 2.29
C PHE A 188 7.25 -17.27 1.81
N VAL A 189 6.85 -18.56 1.72
CA VAL A 189 5.47 -18.93 1.35
C VAL A 189 4.48 -18.39 2.37
N PHE A 190 4.74 -18.52 3.68
CA PHE A 190 3.87 -17.96 4.71
C PHE A 190 3.81 -16.42 4.65
N PHE A 191 4.93 -15.76 4.38
CA PHE A 191 4.96 -14.32 4.16
C PHE A 191 4.09 -13.89 2.97
N MET A 192 4.19 -14.58 1.85
CA MET A 192 3.35 -14.31 0.68
C MET A 192 1.87 -14.59 0.95
N LEU A 193 1.55 -15.68 1.66
CA LEU A 193 0.18 -15.98 2.08
C LEU A 193 -0.38 -14.89 2.99
N LEU A 194 0.42 -14.34 3.91
CA LEU A 194 0.02 -13.21 4.74
C LEU A 194 -0.37 -12.00 3.89
N LEU A 195 0.48 -11.60 2.95
CA LEU A 195 0.22 -10.44 2.08
C LEU A 195 -1.02 -10.65 1.21
N LEU A 196 -1.11 -11.81 0.54
CA LEU A 196 -2.21 -12.13 -0.37
C LEU A 196 -3.54 -12.30 0.39
N SER A 197 -3.53 -12.93 1.58
CA SER A 197 -4.72 -13.04 2.41
C SER A 197 -5.18 -11.67 2.91
N THR A 198 -4.27 -10.80 3.32
CA THR A 198 -4.59 -9.42 3.71
C THR A 198 -5.26 -8.66 2.57
N LEU A 199 -4.71 -8.74 1.35
CA LEU A 199 -5.33 -8.14 0.17
C LEU A 199 -6.72 -8.71 -0.10
N LYS A 200 -6.88 -10.04 -0.02
CA LYS A 200 -8.18 -10.69 -0.18
C LYS A 200 -9.18 -10.20 0.87
N TYR A 201 -8.79 -10.14 2.16
CA TYR A 201 -9.66 -9.67 3.25
C TYR A 201 -10.04 -8.20 3.08
N ALA A 202 -9.09 -7.32 2.74
CA ALA A 202 -9.37 -5.92 2.46
C ALA A 202 -10.34 -5.77 1.28
N TYR A 203 -10.15 -6.54 0.21
CA TYR A 203 -11.02 -6.51 -0.95
C TYR A 203 -12.44 -6.98 -0.63
N THR A 204 -12.59 -8.14 0.04
CA THR A 204 -13.89 -8.76 0.27
C THR A 204 -14.73 -8.03 1.32
N ASN A 205 -14.10 -7.44 2.34
CA ASN A 205 -14.82 -6.86 3.46
C ASN A 205 -14.87 -5.32 3.43
N LEU A 206 -13.88 -4.65 2.84
CA LEU A 206 -13.88 -3.20 2.77
C LEU A 206 -14.22 -2.67 1.37
N VAL A 207 -13.48 -3.11 0.34
CA VAL A 207 -13.69 -2.57 -1.03
C VAL A 207 -15.07 -2.90 -1.56
N LYS A 208 -15.62 -4.06 -1.21
CA LYS A 208 -16.99 -4.49 -1.57
C LYS A 208 -18.06 -4.01 -0.60
N SER A 209 -17.71 -3.28 0.46
CA SER A 209 -18.71 -2.73 1.38
C SER A 209 -19.65 -1.77 0.66
N GLU A 210 -20.93 -1.78 1.02
CA GLU A 210 -21.94 -0.84 0.56
C GLU A 210 -21.72 0.55 1.17
N ASP A 211 -21.16 0.61 2.37
CA ASP A 211 -20.78 1.87 2.98
C ASP A 211 -19.59 2.49 2.24
N LYS A 212 -19.82 3.69 1.71
CA LYS A 212 -18.85 4.43 0.91
C LYS A 212 -17.59 4.78 1.70
N TYR A 213 -17.68 4.96 3.02
CA TYR A 213 -16.50 5.24 3.84
C TYR A 213 -15.56 4.05 3.84
N PHE A 214 -16.08 2.87 4.20
CA PHE A 214 -15.28 1.64 4.23
C PHE A 214 -14.78 1.25 2.83
N LYS A 215 -15.61 1.44 1.80
CA LYS A 215 -15.22 1.18 0.41
C LYS A 215 -14.00 2.00 -0.02
N TYR A 216 -14.02 3.31 0.16
CA TYR A 216 -12.92 4.18 -0.30
C TYR A 216 -11.70 4.09 0.60
N LEU A 217 -11.88 3.95 1.92
CA LEU A 217 -10.80 3.67 2.86
C LEU A 217 -10.14 2.33 2.51
N GLY A 218 -10.94 1.28 2.30
CA GLY A 218 -10.47 -0.04 1.91
C GLY A 218 -9.72 -0.06 0.59
N ALA A 219 -10.19 0.71 -0.41
CA ALA A 219 -9.47 0.87 -1.67
C ALA A 219 -8.10 1.55 -1.48
N GLY A 220 -8.02 2.57 -0.60
CA GLY A 220 -6.76 3.23 -0.25
C GLY A 220 -5.80 2.30 0.49
N LEU A 221 -6.31 1.54 1.47
CA LEU A 221 -5.52 0.56 2.23
C LEU A 221 -5.02 -0.59 1.34
N PHE A 222 -5.89 -1.13 0.49
CA PHE A 222 -5.51 -2.15 -0.50
C PHE A 222 -4.42 -1.64 -1.43
N ALA A 223 -4.60 -0.44 -1.99
CA ALA A 223 -3.64 0.21 -2.88
C ALA A 223 -2.29 0.47 -2.18
N SER A 224 -2.30 0.82 -0.90
CA SER A 224 -1.10 0.98 -0.07
C SER A 224 -0.28 -0.32 -0.01
N ILE A 225 -0.92 -1.46 0.25
CA ILE A 225 -0.24 -2.76 0.27
C ILE A 225 0.28 -3.15 -1.12
N VAL A 226 -0.51 -2.97 -2.19
CA VAL A 226 -0.06 -3.22 -3.56
C VAL A 226 1.15 -2.34 -3.91
N GLY A 227 1.12 -1.06 -3.51
CA GLY A 227 2.21 -0.12 -3.74
C GLY A 227 3.51 -0.53 -3.07
N ILE A 228 3.46 -0.89 -1.78
CA ILE A 228 4.67 -1.29 -1.05
C ILE A 228 5.17 -2.67 -1.52
N MET A 229 4.28 -3.58 -1.90
CA MET A 229 4.67 -4.84 -2.55
C MET A 229 5.41 -4.59 -3.87
N GLY A 230 4.93 -3.66 -4.68
CA GLY A 230 5.61 -3.26 -5.92
C GLY A 230 6.97 -2.59 -5.65
N HIS A 231 7.05 -1.70 -4.67
CA HIS A 231 8.32 -1.10 -4.24
C HIS A 231 9.30 -2.16 -3.73
N GLY A 232 8.80 -3.18 -3.03
CA GLY A 232 9.57 -4.31 -2.50
C GLY A 232 10.31 -5.14 -3.54
N LEU A 233 9.99 -5.01 -4.84
CA LEU A 233 10.74 -5.65 -5.93
C LEU A 233 12.15 -5.04 -6.12
N VAL A 234 12.35 -3.79 -5.67
CA VAL A 234 13.60 -3.05 -5.89
C VAL A 234 14.19 -2.46 -4.60
N GLU A 235 13.52 -2.65 -3.46
CA GLU A 235 14.00 -2.24 -2.14
C GLU A 235 13.48 -3.20 -1.06
N HIS A 236 14.08 -3.19 0.14
CA HIS A 236 13.68 -4.05 1.25
C HIS A 236 12.96 -3.26 2.34
N PHE A 237 11.64 -3.16 2.25
CA PHE A 237 10.83 -2.34 3.17
C PHE A 237 10.73 -2.90 4.61
N LEU A 238 11.18 -4.14 4.85
CA LEU A 238 11.27 -4.72 6.20
C LEU A 238 12.65 -4.55 6.85
N TYR A 239 13.51 -3.65 6.31
CA TYR A 239 14.84 -3.41 6.85
C TYR A 239 14.85 -2.28 7.90
N ILE A 240 14.14 -1.18 7.65
CA ILE A 240 14.15 0.00 8.51
C ILE A 240 13.00 -0.04 9.52
N PRO A 241 13.25 0.02 10.84
CA PRO A 241 12.21 -0.10 11.86
C PRO A 241 11.02 0.85 11.66
N ARG A 242 11.27 2.10 11.23
CA ARG A 242 10.21 3.09 10.97
C ARG A 242 9.22 2.62 9.88
N ILE A 243 9.72 1.96 8.84
CA ILE A 243 8.89 1.42 7.75
C ILE A 243 8.20 0.16 8.21
N ILE A 244 8.90 -0.72 8.93
CA ILE A 244 8.34 -1.94 9.52
C ILE A 244 7.14 -1.59 10.40
N PHE A 245 7.28 -0.65 11.34
CA PHE A 245 6.18 -0.21 12.19
C PHE A 245 5.03 0.39 11.38
N THR A 246 5.31 1.24 10.39
CA THR A 246 4.28 1.83 9.54
C THR A 246 3.52 0.75 8.77
N PHE A 247 4.22 -0.23 8.21
CA PHE A 247 3.61 -1.36 7.50
C PHE A 247 2.67 -2.17 8.42
N TRP A 248 3.12 -2.52 9.63
CA TRP A 248 2.29 -3.26 10.59
C TRP A 248 1.10 -2.43 11.09
N ILE A 249 1.26 -1.11 11.25
CA ILE A 249 0.15 -0.21 11.59
C ILE A 249 -0.89 -0.22 10.46
N VAL A 250 -0.47 -0.14 9.19
CA VAL A 250 -1.39 -0.21 8.04
C VAL A 250 -2.15 -1.54 8.03
N LEU A 251 -1.47 -2.67 8.28
CA LEU A 251 -2.14 -3.98 8.44
C LEU A 251 -3.15 -3.95 9.60
N GLY A 252 -2.75 -3.42 10.75
CA GLY A 252 -3.64 -3.26 11.91
C GLY A 252 -4.89 -2.43 11.59
N ILE A 253 -4.73 -1.34 10.84
CA ILE A 253 -5.87 -0.50 10.39
C ILE A 253 -6.80 -1.30 9.46
N ILE A 254 -6.27 -2.13 8.55
CA ILE A 254 -7.09 -2.98 7.67
C ILE A 254 -7.99 -3.90 8.53
N PHE A 255 -7.41 -4.65 9.47
CA PHE A 255 -8.17 -5.58 10.29
C PHE A 255 -9.16 -4.86 11.23
N THR A 256 -8.76 -3.71 11.80
CA THR A 256 -9.67 -2.88 12.61
C THR A 256 -10.84 -2.36 11.79
N ALA A 257 -10.58 -1.82 10.58
CA ALA A 257 -11.62 -1.33 9.70
C ALA A 257 -12.61 -2.44 9.28
N ILE A 258 -12.12 -3.66 9.04
CA ILE A 258 -12.96 -4.83 8.74
C ILE A 258 -13.89 -5.15 9.92
N ASN A 259 -13.35 -5.16 11.15
CA ASN A 259 -14.16 -5.46 12.34
C ASN A 259 -15.22 -4.38 12.59
N VAL A 260 -14.87 -3.10 12.40
CA VAL A 260 -15.82 -1.98 12.56
C VAL A 260 -16.89 -2.04 11.48
N GLU A 261 -16.53 -2.28 10.21
CA GLU A 261 -17.50 -2.42 9.12
C GLU A 261 -18.50 -3.55 9.39
N LYS A 262 -17.99 -4.71 9.84
CA LYS A 262 -18.83 -5.84 10.20
C LYS A 262 -19.80 -5.50 11.32
N TYR A 263 -19.33 -4.86 12.38
CA TYR A 263 -20.16 -4.43 13.51
C TYR A 263 -21.26 -3.44 13.09
N GLU A 264 -20.92 -2.43 12.29
CA GLU A 264 -21.89 -1.45 11.80
C GLU A 264 -22.93 -2.10 10.89
N ARG A 265 -22.53 -3.02 10.03
CA ARG A 265 -23.44 -3.78 9.17
C ARG A 265 -24.41 -4.66 9.98
N GLU A 266 -23.92 -5.39 10.98
CA GLU A 266 -24.75 -6.21 11.86
C GLU A 266 -25.77 -5.36 12.63
N LYS A 267 -25.36 -4.16 13.07
CA LYS A 267 -26.24 -3.20 13.75
C LYS A 267 -27.38 -2.73 12.83
N VAL A 268 -27.09 -2.40 11.57
CA VAL A 268 -28.13 -2.00 10.60
C VAL A 268 -29.13 -3.14 10.37
N VAL A 269 -28.66 -4.36 10.12
CA VAL A 269 -29.52 -5.54 9.92
C VAL A 269 -30.41 -5.80 11.12
N ASN A 270 -29.88 -5.66 12.33
CA ASN A 270 -30.67 -5.84 13.56
C ASN A 270 -31.76 -4.76 13.71
N CYS A 271 -31.47 -3.50 13.35
CA CYS A 271 -32.46 -2.42 13.37
C CYS A 271 -33.59 -2.70 12.34
N GLU A 272 -33.24 -3.08 11.12
CA GLU A 272 -34.21 -3.42 10.07
C GLU A 272 -35.13 -4.60 10.48
N ASN A 273 -34.55 -5.64 11.09
CA ASN A 273 -35.33 -6.77 11.60
C ASN A 273 -36.29 -6.38 12.74
N ILE A 274 -35.95 -5.40 13.58
CA ILE A 274 -36.81 -4.89 14.65
C ILE A 274 -37.97 -4.09 14.03
N GLU A 275 -37.67 -3.17 13.09
CA GLU A 275 -38.68 -2.37 12.39
C GLU A 275 -39.67 -3.26 11.62
N GLU A 276 -39.20 -4.33 10.96
CA GLU A 276 -40.06 -5.29 10.25
C GLU A 276 -41.01 -6.01 11.20
N LYS A 277 -40.54 -6.45 12.36
CA LYS A 277 -41.37 -7.08 13.39
C LYS A 277 -42.45 -6.13 13.93
N GLU A 278 -42.06 -4.89 14.26
CA GLU A 278 -43.04 -3.89 14.72
C GLU A 278 -44.07 -3.55 13.68
N ASN A 279 -43.71 -3.51 12.40
CA ASN A 279 -44.64 -3.29 11.28
C ASN A 279 -45.63 -4.48 11.10
N LEU A 280 -45.15 -5.71 11.29
CA LEU A 280 -46.01 -6.91 11.25
C LEU A 280 -47.00 -6.94 12.40
N GLU A 281 -46.56 -6.67 13.63
CA GLU A 281 -47.45 -6.58 14.82
C GLU A 281 -48.53 -5.50 14.65
N ASN A 282 -48.13 -4.32 14.17
CA ASN A 282 -49.05 -3.22 13.91
C ASN A 282 -50.12 -3.60 12.85
N LYS A 283 -49.72 -4.35 11.81
CA LYS A 283 -50.63 -4.82 10.76
C LYS A 283 -51.62 -5.83 11.33
N GLU A 284 -51.17 -6.80 12.14
CA GLU A 284 -52.06 -7.76 12.81
C GLU A 284 -53.08 -7.06 13.75
N ILE A 285 -52.62 -6.04 14.51
CA ILE A 285 -53.51 -5.26 15.37
C ILE A 285 -54.60 -4.52 14.57
N LEU A 286 -54.23 -3.96 13.40
CA LEU A 286 -55.19 -3.27 12.52
C LEU A 286 -56.22 -4.25 11.93
N GLU A 287 -55.77 -5.39 11.42
CA GLU A 287 -56.65 -6.45 10.89
C GLU A 287 -57.62 -6.98 11.95
N ASN A 288 -57.14 -7.20 13.19
CA ASN A 288 -57.98 -7.62 14.32
C ASN A 288 -59.02 -6.53 14.67
N LYS A 289 -58.69 -5.24 14.67
CA LYS A 289 -59.62 -4.14 14.88
C LYS A 289 -60.68 -4.04 13.80
N GLU A 290 -60.31 -4.25 12.54
CA GLU A 290 -61.27 -4.27 11.41
C GLU A 290 -62.25 -5.45 11.55
N ASN A 291 -61.77 -6.63 11.90
CA ASN A 291 -62.60 -7.80 12.13
C ASN A 291 -63.60 -7.61 13.28
N ILE A 292 -63.20 -7.00 14.39
CA ILE A 292 -64.07 -6.67 15.53
C ILE A 292 -65.13 -5.64 15.11
N ASN A 293 -64.74 -4.61 14.37
CA ASN A 293 -65.68 -3.58 13.89
C ASN A 293 -66.70 -4.15 12.88
N ASN A 294 -66.32 -5.13 12.07
CA ASN A 294 -67.23 -5.79 11.13
C ASN A 294 -68.24 -6.70 11.88
N LEU A 295 -67.77 -7.44 12.89
CA LEU A 295 -68.66 -8.25 13.75
C LEU A 295 -69.65 -7.39 14.55
N GLN A 296 -69.29 -6.19 14.97
CA GLN A 296 -70.20 -5.25 15.64
C GLN A 296 -71.27 -4.62 14.72
N LYS A 297 -71.09 -4.63 13.41
CA LYS A 297 -72.06 -4.13 12.42
C LYS A 297 -73.05 -5.18 12.00
N GLU A 298 -72.81 -6.44 12.24
CA GLU A 298 -73.68 -7.57 11.93
C GLU A 298 -74.65 -7.92 13.06
N ILE A 299 -74.50 -7.32 14.26
CA ILE A 299 -75.42 -7.41 15.39
C ILE A 299 -76.34 -6.18 15.45
#